data_275eacf921db02d453a75ef37bbeda11
#
_entry.id   275eacf921db02d453a75ef37bbeda11
#
_cell.length_a   1.000
_cell.length_b   1.000
_cell.length_c   1.000
_cell.angle_alpha   90.00
_cell.angle_beta   90.00
_cell.angle_gamma   90.00
#
_symmetry.space_group_name_H-M   'P 1'
#
loop_
_entity.id
_entity.type
_entity.pdbx_description
1 polymer ?
#
loop_
_entity_poly.entity_id
_entity_poly.type
_entity_poly.pdbx_seq_one_letter_code
_entity_poly.pdbx_strand_id
1 'polypeptide(L)'
;MPPLTNMLISASAGTGKTYQLSLRFLGLLALNGGNHPERLIAITFTRKAAGEFKDRILTDLAAGATDEAGAARLKERLWAVIKGTDGEPGLWPGAPEAWKEENLHRERFLHLLHILVQNLARLNLCTIDSLFAQIASASAFELGVSGFSMIDPTAEKLARREALLSLYRECSVNRERRKDFEDAFLSGADSDAEAADAENSMMRRLSTYHELFLDVPDAGMWGNPVTLGFTLEELAPPVPLEQFDSVLHSLVFQVQQTPAPEGKNGVKNKELFLRFLNGFS
;
A
#
# COMPACT_ATOMS: atom_id res chain seq x y z
N MET A 1 -14.42 19.68 24.18
CA MET A 1 -15.03 18.39 23.85
C MET A 1 -14.63 17.38 24.91
N PRO A 2 -15.56 16.56 25.43
CA PRO A 2 -15.18 15.44 26.28
C PRO A 2 -14.34 14.44 25.48
N PRO A 3 -13.53 13.60 26.14
CA PRO A 3 -12.70 12.65 25.46
C PRO A 3 -13.55 11.66 24.65
N LEU A 4 -13.30 11.60 23.34
CA LEU A 4 -13.89 10.59 22.47
C LEU A 4 -13.29 9.23 22.81
N THR A 5 -14.06 8.16 22.66
CA THR A 5 -13.57 6.81 22.92
C THR A 5 -12.69 6.32 21.79
N ASN A 6 -11.45 5.93 22.12
CA ASN A 6 -10.60 5.21 21.19
C ASN A 6 -11.15 3.79 21.00
N MET A 7 -11.31 3.36 19.76
CA MET A 7 -11.89 2.07 19.44
C MET A 7 -11.10 1.35 18.35
N LEU A 8 -10.86 0.07 18.57
CA LEU A 8 -10.34 -0.86 17.58
C LEU A 8 -11.49 -1.78 17.10
N ILE A 9 -11.77 -1.77 15.80
CA ILE A 9 -12.81 -2.62 15.21
C ILE A 9 -12.10 -3.72 14.42
N SER A 10 -12.17 -4.96 14.94
CA SER A 10 -11.70 -6.14 14.24
C SER A 10 -12.83 -6.69 13.35
N ALA A 11 -12.55 -6.82 12.06
CA ALA A 11 -13.55 -7.26 11.09
C ALA A 11 -12.89 -7.93 9.89
N SER A 12 -13.42 -9.07 9.46
CA SER A 12 -12.97 -9.77 8.24
C SER A 12 -13.37 -9.03 6.95
N ALA A 13 -12.91 -9.51 5.79
CA ALA A 13 -13.30 -8.92 4.51
C ALA A 13 -14.83 -9.04 4.31
N GLY A 14 -15.46 -7.99 3.81
CA GLY A 14 -16.91 -7.95 3.54
C GLY A 14 -17.82 -7.71 4.76
N THR A 15 -17.31 -7.63 5.98
CA THR A 15 -18.12 -7.50 7.21
C THR A 15 -18.57 -6.07 7.55
N GLY A 16 -18.52 -5.15 6.60
CA GLY A 16 -19.06 -3.80 6.80
C GLY A 16 -18.12 -2.80 7.46
N LYS A 17 -16.78 -3.02 7.45
CA LYS A 17 -15.80 -2.06 8.01
C LYS A 17 -16.01 -0.63 7.52
N THR A 18 -16.14 -0.43 6.21
CA THR A 18 -16.36 0.87 5.59
C THR A 18 -17.69 1.48 6.02
N TYR A 19 -18.72 0.64 6.22
CA TYR A 19 -20.00 1.06 6.73
C TYR A 19 -19.89 1.60 8.16
N GLN A 20 -19.24 0.86 9.05
CA GLN A 20 -19.01 1.30 10.43
C GLN A 20 -18.18 2.59 10.49
N LEU A 21 -17.14 2.69 9.65
CA LEU A 21 -16.32 3.89 9.57
C LEU A 21 -17.15 5.10 9.10
N SER A 22 -18.00 4.94 8.07
CA SER A 22 -18.83 6.04 7.57
C SER A 22 -19.84 6.53 8.60
N LEU A 23 -20.47 5.63 9.34
CA LEU A 23 -21.39 6.02 10.42
C LEU A 23 -20.67 6.74 11.57
N ARG A 24 -19.47 6.29 11.94
CA ARG A 24 -18.65 6.97 12.96
C ARG A 24 -18.21 8.35 12.51
N PHE A 25 -17.81 8.51 11.26
CA PHE A 25 -17.49 9.81 10.69
C PHE A 25 -18.69 10.76 10.72
N LEU A 26 -19.85 10.30 10.28
CA LEU A 26 -21.10 11.08 10.32
C LEU A 26 -21.54 11.38 11.76
N GLY A 27 -21.36 10.43 12.68
CA GLY A 27 -21.61 10.64 14.09
C GLY A 27 -20.74 11.74 14.70
N LEU A 28 -19.43 11.72 14.41
CA LEU A 28 -18.50 12.77 14.84
C LEU A 28 -18.85 14.14 14.23
N LEU A 29 -19.20 14.16 12.95
CA LEU A 29 -19.64 15.37 12.26
C LEU A 29 -20.92 15.95 12.90
N ALA A 30 -21.90 15.10 13.21
CA ALA A 30 -23.14 15.49 13.86
C ALA A 30 -22.89 16.03 15.28
N LEU A 31 -22.06 15.35 16.08
CA LEU A 31 -21.66 15.74 17.43
C LEU A 31 -20.95 17.10 17.44
N ASN A 32 -20.12 17.37 16.44
CA ASN A 32 -19.43 18.65 16.29
C ASN A 32 -20.30 19.75 15.65
N GLY A 33 -21.57 19.46 15.38
CA GLY A 33 -22.47 20.42 14.77
C GLY A 33 -22.17 20.75 13.30
N GLY A 34 -21.35 19.96 12.62
CA GLY A 34 -20.84 20.28 11.30
C GLY A 34 -19.69 21.29 11.29
N ASN A 35 -19.26 21.78 12.46
CA ASN A 35 -18.17 22.74 12.54
C ASN A 35 -16.84 22.06 12.19
N HIS A 36 -15.98 22.76 11.43
CA HIS A 36 -14.65 22.32 11.11
C HIS A 36 -14.57 20.88 10.56
N PRO A 37 -15.31 20.53 9.47
CA PRO A 37 -15.29 19.19 8.90
C PRO A 37 -13.90 18.78 8.42
N GLU A 38 -13.01 19.76 8.12
CA GLU A 38 -11.61 19.57 7.77
C GLU A 38 -10.75 19.00 8.91
N ARG A 39 -11.22 19.03 10.15
CA ARG A 39 -10.54 18.42 11.30
C ARG A 39 -10.85 16.93 11.46
N LEU A 40 -11.84 16.43 10.74
CA LEU A 40 -12.13 14.99 10.68
C LEU A 40 -11.28 14.36 9.59
N ILE A 41 -10.44 13.41 9.97
CA ILE A 41 -9.52 12.73 9.06
C ILE A 41 -9.99 11.28 8.94
N ALA A 42 -10.22 10.80 7.72
CA ALA A 42 -10.43 9.39 7.42
C ALA A 42 -9.39 8.91 6.41
N ILE A 43 -8.66 7.86 6.79
CA ILE A 43 -7.51 7.36 6.05
C ILE A 43 -7.83 5.97 5.53
N THR A 44 -7.48 5.72 4.28
CA THR A 44 -7.63 4.43 3.61
C THR A 44 -6.34 4.02 2.92
N PHE A 45 -6.24 2.76 2.49
CA PHE A 45 -5.08 2.29 1.73
C PHE A 45 -5.15 2.66 0.25
N THR A 46 -6.34 2.74 -0.34
CA THR A 46 -6.50 2.96 -1.78
C THR A 46 -7.34 4.20 -2.08
N ARG A 47 -7.03 4.87 -3.19
CA ARG A 47 -7.82 6.00 -3.71
C ARG A 47 -9.26 5.59 -3.98
N LYS A 48 -9.49 4.36 -4.45
CA LYS A 48 -10.82 3.80 -4.69
C LYS A 48 -11.62 3.74 -3.39
N ALA A 49 -11.04 3.19 -2.32
CA ALA A 49 -11.69 3.10 -1.01
C ALA A 49 -12.00 4.49 -0.43
N ALA A 50 -11.12 5.48 -0.61
CA ALA A 50 -11.38 6.86 -0.20
C ALA A 50 -12.55 7.48 -0.98
N GLY A 51 -12.65 7.22 -2.30
CA GLY A 51 -13.78 7.64 -3.13
C GLY A 51 -15.10 6.99 -2.69
N GLU A 52 -15.12 5.66 -2.54
CA GLU A 52 -16.29 4.92 -2.06
C GLU A 52 -16.76 5.37 -0.67
N PHE A 53 -15.83 5.71 0.21
CA PHE A 53 -16.13 6.26 1.51
C PHE A 53 -16.83 7.63 1.40
N LYS A 54 -16.26 8.52 0.57
CA LYS A 54 -16.85 9.85 0.31
C LYS A 54 -18.25 9.75 -0.28
N ASP A 55 -18.43 8.91 -1.28
CA ASP A 55 -19.74 8.71 -1.91
C ASP A 55 -20.78 8.19 -0.90
N ARG A 56 -20.36 7.29 -0.02
CA ARG A 56 -21.24 6.73 1.01
C ARG A 56 -21.71 7.77 2.02
N ILE A 57 -20.81 8.60 2.56
CA ILE A 57 -21.21 9.62 3.55
C ILE A 57 -22.15 10.66 2.94
N LEU A 58 -21.94 11.05 1.69
CA LEU A 58 -22.82 11.96 0.97
C LEU A 58 -24.18 11.32 0.67
N THR A 59 -24.19 10.07 0.23
CA THR A 59 -25.43 9.32 -0.06
C THR A 59 -26.25 9.08 1.19
N ASP A 60 -25.64 8.69 2.32
CA ASP A 60 -26.32 8.48 3.59
C ASP A 60 -26.96 9.79 4.09
N LEU A 61 -26.24 10.92 4.02
CA LEU A 61 -26.80 12.23 4.39
C LEU A 61 -27.90 12.69 3.43
N ALA A 62 -27.72 12.49 2.12
CA ALA A 62 -28.73 12.83 1.14
C ALA A 62 -30.03 12.03 1.37
N ALA A 63 -29.91 10.72 1.61
CA ALA A 63 -31.06 9.88 1.97
C ALA A 63 -31.75 10.34 3.24
N GLY A 64 -30.98 10.72 4.28
CA GLY A 64 -31.53 11.27 5.53
C GLY A 64 -32.17 12.65 5.37
N ALA A 65 -31.74 13.43 4.37
CA ALA A 65 -32.29 14.78 4.11
C ALA A 65 -33.50 14.78 3.17
N THR A 66 -33.76 13.69 2.43
CA THR A 66 -34.79 13.62 1.38
C THR A 66 -36.19 13.54 1.98
N ASP A 67 -36.42 12.61 2.90
CA ASP A 67 -37.74 12.37 3.50
C ASP A 67 -37.63 11.94 4.97
N GLU A 68 -38.78 11.94 5.69
CA GLU A 68 -38.84 11.57 7.11
C GLU A 68 -38.48 10.09 7.35
N ALA A 69 -38.78 9.19 6.41
CA ALA A 69 -38.44 7.78 6.56
C ALA A 69 -36.93 7.56 6.42
N GLY A 70 -36.26 8.27 5.51
CA GLY A 70 -34.80 8.31 5.38
C GLY A 70 -34.14 8.91 6.63
N ALA A 71 -34.69 10.02 7.13
CA ALA A 71 -34.22 10.64 8.35
C ALA A 71 -34.30 9.68 9.55
N ALA A 72 -35.42 8.98 9.72
CA ALA A 72 -35.62 8.03 10.80
C ALA A 72 -34.59 6.87 10.74
N ARG A 73 -34.37 6.31 9.56
CA ARG A 73 -33.34 5.22 9.36
C ARG A 73 -31.94 5.70 9.66
N LEU A 74 -31.55 6.88 9.18
CA LEU A 74 -30.21 7.41 9.43
C LEU A 74 -30.02 7.76 10.89
N LYS A 75 -31.05 8.37 11.53
CA LYS A 75 -31.06 8.70 12.94
C LYS A 75 -30.81 7.47 13.82
N GLU A 76 -31.57 6.38 13.62
CA GLU A 76 -31.43 5.15 14.38
C GLU A 76 -29.99 4.60 14.29
N ARG A 77 -29.45 4.54 13.08
CA ARG A 77 -28.08 4.06 12.82
C ARG A 77 -27.02 4.93 13.48
N LEU A 78 -27.14 6.25 13.37
CA LEU A 78 -26.18 7.18 13.97
C LEU A 78 -26.31 7.21 15.49
N TRP A 79 -27.51 7.14 16.02
CA TRP A 79 -27.74 7.13 17.46
C TRP A 79 -27.09 5.89 18.10
N ALA A 80 -27.27 4.73 17.51
CA ALA A 80 -26.62 3.50 17.96
C ALA A 80 -25.08 3.64 18.02
N VAL A 81 -24.48 4.27 17.03
CA VAL A 81 -23.01 4.50 17.01
C VAL A 81 -22.57 5.55 18.02
N ILE A 82 -23.37 6.61 18.22
CA ILE A 82 -23.02 7.69 19.15
C ILE A 82 -23.14 7.22 20.60
N LYS A 83 -24.23 6.58 20.94
CA LYS A 83 -24.51 6.10 22.30
C LYS A 83 -23.82 4.78 22.63
N GLY A 84 -23.62 3.93 21.63
CA GLY A 84 -23.21 2.55 21.78
C GLY A 84 -24.39 1.59 21.92
N THR A 85 -24.13 0.33 21.79
CA THR A 85 -25.07 -0.78 21.97
C THR A 85 -24.54 -1.75 23.01
N ASP A 86 -25.34 -2.72 23.44
CA ASP A 86 -24.91 -3.74 24.38
C ASP A 86 -23.68 -4.50 23.83
N GLY A 87 -22.54 -4.28 24.50
CA GLY A 87 -21.25 -4.87 24.11
C GLY A 87 -20.34 -4.00 23.21
N GLU A 88 -20.84 -2.89 22.66
CA GLU A 88 -20.01 -1.96 21.87
C GLU A 88 -20.06 -0.54 22.49
N PRO A 89 -18.91 0.03 22.88
CA PRO A 89 -18.87 1.39 23.40
C PRO A 89 -19.23 2.40 22.29
N GLY A 90 -20.05 3.38 22.62
CA GLY A 90 -20.38 4.50 21.72
C GLY A 90 -19.21 5.44 21.47
N LEU A 91 -19.36 6.30 20.48
CA LEU A 91 -18.40 7.37 20.21
C LEU A 91 -18.24 8.31 21.41
N TRP A 92 -19.31 8.51 22.14
CA TRP A 92 -19.37 9.41 23.27
C TRP A 92 -20.21 8.83 24.41
N PRO A 93 -19.65 7.91 25.21
CA PRO A 93 -20.38 7.25 26.31
C PRO A 93 -20.92 8.22 27.38
N GLY A 94 -20.30 9.40 27.54
CA GLY A 94 -20.69 10.47 28.44
C GLY A 94 -21.32 11.65 27.72
N ALA A 95 -22.05 11.42 26.62
CA ALA A 95 -22.76 12.50 25.92
C ALA A 95 -23.57 13.33 26.92
N PRO A 96 -23.45 14.67 26.91
CA PRO A 96 -24.25 15.51 27.79
C PRO A 96 -25.74 15.20 27.64
N GLU A 97 -26.49 15.26 28.72
CA GLU A 97 -27.96 15.15 28.66
C GLU A 97 -28.60 16.15 27.69
N ALA A 98 -27.92 17.26 27.42
CA ALA A 98 -28.30 18.23 26.41
C ALA A 98 -28.22 17.73 24.95
N TRP A 99 -27.44 16.66 24.68
CA TRP A 99 -27.33 16.08 23.34
C TRP A 99 -28.21 14.84 23.24
N LYS A 100 -29.38 15.02 22.64
CA LYS A 100 -30.42 13.99 22.56
C LYS A 100 -30.53 13.44 21.15
N GLU A 101 -31.16 12.28 21.05
CA GLU A 101 -31.52 11.64 19.77
C GLU A 101 -32.33 12.59 18.86
N GLU A 102 -33.14 13.45 19.43
CA GLU A 102 -33.94 14.47 18.72
C GLU A 102 -33.09 15.48 17.94
N ASN A 103 -31.78 15.61 18.26
CA ASN A 103 -30.86 16.44 17.49
C ASN A 103 -30.53 15.85 16.10
N LEU A 104 -30.89 14.59 15.86
CA LEU A 104 -30.76 13.90 14.57
C LEU A 104 -32.11 13.91 13.86
N HIS A 105 -32.34 14.92 13.05
CA HIS A 105 -33.58 15.11 12.29
C HIS A 105 -33.25 15.56 10.86
N ARG A 106 -34.22 15.54 9.98
CA ARG A 106 -34.08 15.79 8.54
C ARG A 106 -33.34 17.09 8.21
N GLU A 107 -33.77 18.22 8.84
CA GLU A 107 -33.12 19.51 8.58
C GLU A 107 -31.66 19.53 9.04
N ARG A 108 -31.36 18.80 10.11
CA ARG A 108 -29.97 18.62 10.56
C ARG A 108 -29.13 17.86 9.53
N PHE A 109 -29.65 16.79 8.96
CA PHE A 109 -28.96 16.04 7.91
C PHE A 109 -28.78 16.89 6.65
N LEU A 110 -29.77 17.67 6.27
CA LEU A 110 -29.66 18.62 5.16
C LEU A 110 -28.56 19.67 5.43
N HIS A 111 -28.50 20.20 6.64
CA HIS A 111 -27.47 21.15 7.06
C HIS A 111 -26.07 20.54 7.01
N LEU A 112 -25.91 19.33 7.54
CA LEU A 112 -24.62 18.61 7.49
C LEU A 112 -24.20 18.29 6.06
N LEU A 113 -25.13 17.88 5.21
CA LEU A 113 -24.88 17.65 3.78
C LEU A 113 -24.39 18.94 3.09
N HIS A 114 -25.04 20.04 3.34
CA HIS A 114 -24.65 21.35 2.80
C HIS A 114 -23.23 21.74 3.22
N ILE A 115 -22.90 21.58 4.50
CA ILE A 115 -21.54 21.82 5.02
C ILE A 115 -20.51 20.93 4.34
N LEU A 116 -20.77 19.61 4.20
CA LEU A 116 -19.84 18.69 3.54
C LEU A 116 -19.63 19.06 2.08
N VAL A 117 -20.69 19.39 1.35
CA VAL A 117 -20.60 19.78 -0.06
C VAL A 117 -19.78 21.07 -0.23
N GLN A 118 -20.02 22.08 0.59
CA GLN A 118 -19.27 23.34 0.57
C GLN A 118 -17.78 23.16 0.92
N ASN A 119 -17.46 22.20 1.77
CA ASN A 119 -16.09 21.94 2.22
C ASN A 119 -15.46 20.71 1.53
N LEU A 120 -16.02 20.21 0.43
CA LEU A 120 -15.63 18.95 -0.19
C LEU A 120 -14.14 18.88 -0.56
N ALA A 121 -13.59 20.00 -1.02
CA ALA A 121 -12.17 20.12 -1.38
C ALA A 121 -11.24 20.20 -0.15
N ARG A 122 -11.76 20.47 1.03
CA ARG A 122 -11.01 20.60 2.28
C ARG A 122 -11.15 19.38 3.20
N LEU A 123 -12.00 18.42 2.82
CA LEU A 123 -12.17 17.20 3.60
C LEU A 123 -10.91 16.33 3.52
N ASN A 124 -10.43 15.89 4.68
CA ASN A 124 -9.28 15.02 4.79
C ASN A 124 -9.69 13.52 4.68
N LEU A 125 -10.24 13.18 3.51
CA LEU A 125 -10.58 11.80 3.13
C LEU A 125 -9.55 11.33 2.11
N CYS A 126 -8.50 10.68 2.57
CA CYS A 126 -7.32 10.45 1.75
C CYS A 126 -6.70 9.08 1.99
N THR A 127 -5.71 8.72 1.17
CA THR A 127 -4.84 7.57 1.43
C THR A 127 -3.75 7.94 2.43
N ILE A 128 -3.14 6.91 3.05
CA ILE A 128 -1.98 7.09 3.94
C ILE A 128 -0.88 7.90 3.23
N ASP A 129 -0.54 7.53 2.00
CA ASP A 129 0.49 8.23 1.22
C ASP A 129 0.14 9.70 0.97
N SER A 130 -1.15 9.98 0.68
CA SER A 130 -1.61 11.37 0.49
C SER A 130 -1.52 12.18 1.78
N LEU A 131 -1.78 11.57 2.94
CA LEU A 131 -1.61 12.24 4.23
C LEU A 131 -0.14 12.56 4.50
N PHE A 132 0.76 11.60 4.30
CA PHE A 132 2.21 11.83 4.45
C PHE A 132 2.71 12.90 3.49
N ALA A 133 2.25 12.88 2.23
CA ALA A 133 2.59 13.92 1.26
C ALA A 133 2.12 15.31 1.71
N GLN A 134 0.92 15.43 2.30
CA GLN A 134 0.42 16.69 2.85
C GLN A 134 1.28 17.16 4.04
N ILE A 135 1.64 16.27 4.96
CA ILE A 135 2.51 16.58 6.10
C ILE A 135 3.89 17.03 5.61
N ALA A 136 4.50 16.28 4.68
CA ALA A 136 5.79 16.63 4.11
C ALA A 136 5.74 17.98 3.38
N SER A 137 4.67 18.26 2.63
CA SER A 137 4.49 19.57 1.96
C SER A 137 4.33 20.71 2.96
N ALA A 138 3.60 20.49 4.05
CA ALA A 138 3.44 21.49 5.11
C ALA A 138 4.76 21.79 5.83
N SER A 139 5.66 20.82 5.94
CA SER A 139 6.97 20.91 6.57
C SER A 139 8.12 21.03 5.55
N ALA A 140 7.83 21.40 4.31
CA ALA A 140 8.83 21.43 3.23
C ALA A 140 10.01 22.35 3.54
N PHE A 141 9.77 23.47 4.21
CA PHE A 141 10.80 24.41 4.61
C PHE A 141 11.75 23.82 5.66
N GLU A 142 11.21 23.16 6.70
CA GLU A 142 11.97 22.49 7.76
C GLU A 142 12.77 21.31 7.21
N LEU A 143 12.23 20.63 6.20
CA LEU A 143 12.88 19.50 5.52
C LEU A 143 13.92 19.94 4.49
N GLY A 144 14.04 21.25 4.20
CA GLY A 144 14.96 21.77 3.22
C GLY A 144 14.63 21.37 1.77
N VAL A 145 13.39 20.98 1.48
CA VAL A 145 12.92 20.61 0.14
C VAL A 145 12.08 21.73 -0.45
N SER A 146 12.41 22.13 -1.67
CA SER A 146 11.65 23.15 -2.41
C SER A 146 10.58 22.48 -3.27
N GLY A 147 9.39 22.38 -2.76
CA GLY A 147 8.25 21.79 -3.46
C GLY A 147 8.23 20.25 -3.36
N PHE A 148 7.20 19.75 -2.69
CA PHE A 148 6.96 18.33 -2.56
C PHE A 148 5.64 18.01 -3.29
N SER A 149 5.73 17.17 -4.32
CA SER A 149 4.55 16.62 -5.00
C SER A 149 4.71 15.14 -5.20
N MET A 150 3.62 14.39 -5.04
CA MET A 150 3.64 12.98 -5.42
C MET A 150 3.78 12.85 -6.93
N ILE A 151 4.80 12.12 -7.36
CA ILE A 151 4.98 11.78 -8.78
C ILE A 151 3.86 10.80 -9.16
N ASP A 152 3.15 11.09 -10.26
CA ASP A 152 2.24 10.10 -10.83
C ASP A 152 3.02 8.96 -11.51
N PRO A 153 2.42 7.77 -11.70
CA PRO A 153 3.12 6.61 -12.27
C PRO A 153 3.72 6.88 -13.67
N THR A 154 3.16 7.81 -14.44
CA THR A 154 3.66 8.17 -15.76
C THR A 154 4.92 9.03 -15.66
N ALA A 155 4.88 10.02 -14.79
CA ALA A 155 6.04 10.88 -14.52
C ALA A 155 7.19 10.09 -13.88
N GLU A 156 6.90 9.14 -12.99
CA GLU A 156 7.89 8.22 -12.43
C GLU A 156 8.57 7.38 -13.51
N LYS A 157 7.79 6.81 -14.43
CA LYS A 157 8.32 6.03 -15.56
C LYS A 157 9.21 6.86 -16.47
N LEU A 158 8.81 8.11 -16.75
CA LEU A 158 9.62 9.04 -17.52
C LEU A 158 10.95 9.39 -16.83
N ALA A 159 10.91 9.71 -15.53
CA ALA A 159 12.10 10.02 -14.76
C ALA A 159 13.10 8.84 -14.72
N ARG A 160 12.59 7.62 -14.54
CA ARG A 160 13.42 6.40 -14.60
C ARG A 160 14.05 6.21 -15.97
N ARG A 161 13.30 6.46 -17.05
CA ARG A 161 13.82 6.38 -18.43
C ARG A 161 14.89 7.44 -18.71
N GLU A 162 14.71 8.65 -18.24
CA GLU A 162 15.73 9.71 -18.34
C GLU A 162 17.00 9.35 -17.59
N ALA A 163 16.90 8.79 -16.39
CA ALA A 163 18.03 8.28 -15.63
C ALA A 163 18.78 7.18 -16.38
N LEU A 164 18.08 6.23 -17.00
CA LEU A 164 18.67 5.18 -17.82
C LEU A 164 19.39 5.76 -19.06
N LEU A 165 18.78 6.73 -19.74
CA LEU A 165 19.40 7.41 -20.88
C LEU A 165 20.65 8.19 -20.46
N SER A 166 20.67 8.80 -19.28
CA SER A 166 21.86 9.44 -18.73
C SER A 166 22.96 8.44 -18.48
N LEU A 167 22.65 7.28 -17.92
CA LEU A 167 23.60 6.18 -17.72
C LEU A 167 24.18 5.68 -19.04
N TYR A 168 23.37 5.49 -20.08
CA TYR A 168 23.85 5.11 -21.42
C TYR A 168 24.82 6.17 -22.01
N ARG A 169 24.54 7.47 -21.82
CA ARG A 169 25.45 8.52 -22.26
C ARG A 169 26.78 8.47 -21.52
N GLU A 170 26.77 8.25 -20.20
CA GLU A 170 28.00 8.08 -19.43
C GLU A 170 28.78 6.83 -19.89
N CYS A 171 28.14 5.70 -20.12
CA CYS A 171 28.75 4.48 -20.63
C CYS A 171 29.31 4.66 -22.05
N SER A 172 28.75 5.57 -22.86
CA SER A 172 29.27 5.85 -24.21
C SER A 172 30.63 6.56 -24.18
N VAL A 173 30.91 7.32 -23.13
CA VAL A 173 32.14 8.11 -22.97
C VAL A 173 33.17 7.38 -22.09
N ASN A 174 32.71 6.68 -21.05
CA ASN A 174 33.59 6.00 -20.08
C ASN A 174 33.63 4.49 -20.35
N ARG A 175 34.79 3.99 -20.73
CA ARG A 175 34.99 2.55 -21.11
C ARG A 175 34.89 1.62 -19.91
N GLU A 176 35.33 2.04 -18.75
CA GLU A 176 35.26 1.25 -17.51
C GLU A 176 33.79 1.09 -17.07
N ARG A 177 33.04 2.20 -16.97
CA ARG A 177 31.60 2.15 -16.67
C ARG A 177 30.79 1.35 -17.68
N ARG A 178 31.20 1.40 -18.97
CA ARG A 178 30.56 0.56 -19.99
C ARG A 178 30.72 -0.92 -19.67
N LYS A 179 31.94 -1.34 -19.31
CA LYS A 179 32.22 -2.73 -18.97
C LYS A 179 31.42 -3.18 -17.75
N ASP A 180 31.42 -2.38 -16.68
CA ASP A 180 30.65 -2.67 -15.47
C ASP A 180 29.15 -2.79 -15.77
N PHE A 181 28.64 -1.93 -16.65
CA PHE A 181 27.26 -1.96 -17.10
C PHE A 181 26.95 -3.20 -17.95
N GLU A 182 27.81 -3.54 -18.90
CA GLU A 182 27.67 -4.75 -19.74
C GLU A 182 27.72 -6.00 -18.87
N ASP A 183 28.64 -6.10 -17.93
CA ASP A 183 28.78 -7.23 -17.02
C ASP A 183 27.54 -7.36 -16.10
N ALA A 184 27.03 -6.25 -15.56
CA ALA A 184 25.81 -6.25 -14.75
C ALA A 184 24.56 -6.61 -15.58
N PHE A 185 24.52 -6.21 -16.85
CA PHE A 185 23.42 -6.52 -17.76
C PHE A 185 23.44 -7.99 -18.18
N LEU A 186 24.59 -8.50 -18.56
CA LEU A 186 24.75 -9.88 -19.04
C LEU A 186 24.61 -10.91 -17.92
N SER A 187 25.15 -10.61 -16.73
CA SER A 187 25.01 -11.51 -15.57
C SER A 187 23.58 -11.74 -15.12
N GLY A 188 22.66 -10.98 -15.64
CA GLY A 188 21.25 -11.04 -15.26
C GLY A 188 20.29 -11.44 -16.39
N ALA A 189 20.75 -11.78 -17.59
CA ALA A 189 19.88 -12.19 -18.69
C ALA A 189 19.67 -13.71 -18.64
N ASP A 190 18.51 -14.15 -18.16
CA ASP A 190 18.20 -15.57 -17.99
C ASP A 190 17.66 -16.27 -19.25
N SER A 191 17.38 -15.53 -20.35
CA SER A 191 16.93 -16.15 -21.61
C SER A 191 16.97 -15.21 -22.80
N ASP A 192 17.04 -15.79 -24.03
CA ASP A 192 16.95 -15.06 -25.31
C ASP A 192 15.64 -14.25 -25.49
N ALA A 193 14.57 -14.65 -24.82
CA ALA A 193 13.29 -13.92 -24.83
C ALA A 193 13.36 -12.61 -24.02
N GLU A 194 14.22 -12.51 -23.04
CA GLU A 194 14.45 -11.28 -22.25
C GLU A 194 15.31 -10.27 -23.01
N ALA A 195 16.13 -10.72 -23.95
CA ALA A 195 16.92 -9.83 -24.80
C ALA A 195 16.04 -8.98 -25.75
N ALA A 196 14.85 -9.50 -26.14
CA ALA A 196 13.90 -8.77 -26.98
C ALA A 196 13.20 -7.63 -26.24
N ASP A 197 13.15 -7.66 -24.89
CA ASP A 197 12.57 -6.61 -24.04
C ASP A 197 13.57 -6.11 -23.00
N ALA A 198 14.82 -5.92 -23.44
CA ALA A 198 15.96 -5.59 -22.61
C ALA A 198 15.75 -4.33 -21.76
N GLU A 199 15.07 -3.29 -22.32
CA GLU A 199 14.80 -2.05 -21.60
C GLU A 199 13.85 -2.30 -20.41
N ASN A 200 12.78 -3.05 -20.58
CA ASN A 200 11.83 -3.33 -19.52
C ASN A 200 12.40 -4.30 -18.47
N SER A 201 13.19 -5.25 -18.89
CA SER A 201 13.90 -6.17 -17.98
C SER A 201 14.90 -5.40 -17.11
N MET A 202 15.69 -4.52 -17.72
CA MET A 202 16.61 -3.64 -16.99
C MET A 202 15.88 -2.70 -16.02
N MET A 203 14.81 -2.07 -16.46
CA MET A 203 14.02 -1.18 -15.60
C MET A 203 13.41 -1.91 -14.39
N ARG A 204 13.01 -3.16 -14.56
CA ARG A 204 12.50 -3.99 -13.47
C ARG A 204 13.58 -4.28 -12.45
N ARG A 205 14.77 -4.66 -12.89
CA ARG A 205 15.93 -4.92 -12.01
C ARG A 205 16.39 -3.67 -11.28
N LEU A 206 16.51 -2.54 -11.99
CA LEU A 206 16.85 -1.25 -11.38
C LEU A 206 15.82 -0.85 -10.31
N SER A 207 14.52 -1.15 -10.52
CA SER A 207 13.50 -0.89 -9.50
C SER A 207 13.73 -1.73 -8.25
N THR A 208 14.02 -3.02 -8.39
CA THR A 208 14.31 -3.92 -7.26
C THR A 208 15.57 -3.48 -6.49
N TYR A 209 16.64 -3.15 -7.21
CA TYR A 209 17.87 -2.66 -6.57
C TYR A 209 17.68 -1.28 -5.92
N HIS A 210 16.84 -0.43 -6.52
CA HIS A 210 16.52 0.86 -5.92
C HIS A 210 15.76 0.73 -4.61
N GLU A 211 14.80 -0.19 -4.52
CA GLU A 211 14.11 -0.52 -3.27
C GLU A 211 15.09 -1.00 -2.20
N LEU A 212 15.97 -1.94 -2.55
CA LEU A 212 17.03 -2.41 -1.65
C LEU A 212 17.98 -1.28 -1.22
N PHE A 213 18.33 -0.37 -2.14
CA PHE A 213 19.17 0.79 -1.83
C PHE A 213 18.49 1.76 -0.85
N LEU A 214 17.18 1.97 -0.99
CA LEU A 214 16.44 2.82 -0.05
C LEU A 214 16.42 2.23 1.37
N ASP A 215 16.35 0.89 1.47
CA ASP A 215 16.36 0.19 2.75
C ASP A 215 17.77 0.16 3.37
N VAL A 216 18.80 0.00 2.54
CA VAL A 216 20.22 -0.11 2.94
C VAL A 216 21.08 0.76 2.04
N PRO A 217 21.15 2.09 2.28
CA PRO A 217 21.88 3.02 1.40
C PRO A 217 23.41 2.88 1.45
N ASP A 218 23.97 2.23 2.47
CA ASP A 218 25.41 1.98 2.58
C ASP A 218 25.83 0.81 1.67
N ALA A 219 26.53 1.11 0.60
CA ALA A 219 27.03 0.11 -0.35
C ALA A 219 27.96 -0.93 0.31
N GLY A 220 28.66 -0.58 1.39
CA GLY A 220 29.50 -1.51 2.15
C GLY A 220 28.72 -2.63 2.85
N MET A 221 27.41 -2.45 3.01
CA MET A 221 26.53 -3.45 3.59
C MET A 221 25.96 -4.43 2.55
N TRP A 222 26.03 -4.11 1.28
CA TRP A 222 25.50 -4.94 0.19
C TRP A 222 26.34 -6.20 -0.01
N GLY A 223 25.67 -7.36 0.08
CA GLY A 223 26.34 -8.65 -0.02
C GLY A 223 27.26 -8.99 1.13
N ASN A 224 27.28 -8.20 2.20
CA ASN A 224 28.08 -8.50 3.38
C ASN A 224 27.35 -9.57 4.22
N PRO A 225 27.90 -10.80 4.34
CA PRO A 225 27.23 -11.87 5.09
C PRO A 225 27.06 -11.53 6.58
N VAL A 226 27.93 -10.73 7.17
CA VAL A 226 27.80 -10.30 8.58
C VAL A 226 26.56 -9.46 8.81
N THR A 227 26.22 -8.59 7.84
CA THR A 227 25.00 -7.76 7.91
C THR A 227 23.73 -8.61 7.76
N LEU A 228 23.82 -9.71 7.00
CA LEU A 228 22.74 -10.69 6.83
C LEU A 228 22.64 -11.65 8.03
N GLY A 229 23.47 -11.49 9.04
CA GLY A 229 23.50 -12.33 10.24
C GLY A 229 24.17 -13.68 10.04
N PHE A 230 24.94 -13.86 8.95
CA PHE A 230 25.71 -15.06 8.68
C PHE A 230 27.18 -14.82 9.00
N THR A 231 27.82 -15.78 9.66
CA THR A 231 29.29 -15.82 9.71
C THR A 231 29.84 -16.45 8.42
N LEU A 232 31.03 -16.06 7.99
CA LEU A 232 31.69 -16.67 6.83
C LEU A 232 31.90 -18.19 7.01
N GLU A 233 31.95 -18.66 8.23
CA GLU A 233 32.08 -20.08 8.60
C GLU A 233 30.76 -20.85 8.40
N GLU A 234 29.61 -20.16 8.49
CA GLU A 234 28.27 -20.74 8.24
C GLU A 234 27.92 -20.81 6.75
N LEU A 235 28.63 -20.06 5.91
CA LEU A 235 28.51 -20.20 4.47
C LEU A 235 29.22 -21.49 4.07
N ALA A 236 28.46 -22.46 3.57
CA ALA A 236 29.03 -23.67 3.00
C ALA A 236 30.11 -23.29 1.97
N PRO A 237 31.30 -23.89 2.01
CA PRO A 237 32.31 -23.63 1.00
C PRO A 237 31.69 -23.86 -0.39
N PRO A 238 32.05 -23.03 -1.40
CA PRO A 238 31.53 -23.23 -2.74
C PRO A 238 31.83 -24.62 -3.19
N VAL A 239 30.85 -25.37 -3.70
CA VAL A 239 31.02 -26.69 -4.25
C VAL A 239 32.02 -26.56 -5.40
N PRO A 240 33.14 -27.31 -5.39
CA PRO A 240 34.08 -27.26 -6.50
C PRO A 240 33.35 -27.54 -7.81
N LEU A 241 33.65 -26.80 -8.90
CA LEU A 241 33.00 -26.96 -10.20
C LEU A 241 33.03 -28.42 -10.70
N GLU A 242 34.12 -29.13 -10.39
CA GLU A 242 34.27 -30.57 -10.72
C GLU A 242 33.25 -31.48 -10.03
N GLN A 243 32.71 -31.04 -8.89
CA GLN A 243 31.68 -31.79 -8.13
C GLN A 243 30.27 -31.30 -8.44
N PHE A 244 30.14 -30.11 -9.02
CA PHE A 244 28.84 -29.49 -9.28
C PHE A 244 27.97 -30.36 -10.20
N ASP A 245 28.56 -30.85 -11.31
CA ASP A 245 27.84 -31.70 -12.26
C ASP A 245 27.38 -33.01 -11.62
N SER A 246 28.19 -33.63 -10.77
CA SER A 246 27.85 -34.87 -10.09
C SER A 246 26.73 -34.67 -9.08
N VAL A 247 26.75 -33.54 -8.35
CA VAL A 247 25.71 -33.16 -7.40
C VAL A 247 24.42 -32.83 -8.15
N LEU A 248 24.49 -32.09 -9.26
CA LEU A 248 23.36 -31.76 -10.10
C LEU A 248 22.68 -32.99 -10.68
N HIS A 249 23.47 -33.93 -11.26
CA HIS A 249 22.94 -35.20 -11.76
C HIS A 249 22.28 -36.04 -10.66
N SER A 250 22.88 -36.10 -9.47
CA SER A 250 22.28 -36.78 -8.30
C SER A 250 20.96 -36.16 -7.90
N LEU A 251 20.88 -34.82 -7.89
CA LEU A 251 19.67 -34.08 -7.54
C LEU A 251 18.55 -34.31 -8.58
N VAL A 252 18.88 -34.22 -9.87
CA VAL A 252 17.96 -34.52 -10.98
C VAL A 252 17.41 -35.94 -10.85
N PHE A 253 18.27 -36.92 -10.60
CA PHE A 253 17.84 -38.29 -10.39
C PHE A 253 16.93 -38.45 -9.19
N GLN A 254 17.24 -37.83 -8.04
CA GLN A 254 16.40 -37.87 -6.86
C GLN A 254 15.01 -37.25 -7.10
N VAL A 255 14.96 -36.10 -7.77
CA VAL A 255 13.70 -35.43 -8.11
C VAL A 255 12.87 -36.25 -9.08
N GLN A 256 13.50 -36.96 -10.04
CA GLN A 256 12.81 -37.88 -10.96
C GLN A 256 12.15 -39.03 -10.22
N GLN A 257 12.82 -39.60 -9.23
CA GLN A 257 12.32 -40.74 -8.44
C GLN A 257 11.27 -40.34 -7.40
N THR A 258 11.27 -39.07 -6.97
CA THR A 258 10.30 -38.58 -5.99
C THR A 258 8.91 -38.46 -6.62
N PRO A 259 7.83 -38.97 -6.00
CA PRO A 259 6.48 -38.78 -6.52
C PRO A 259 6.15 -37.28 -6.65
N ALA A 260 5.32 -36.93 -7.65
CA ALA A 260 4.88 -35.55 -7.79
C ALA A 260 4.06 -35.13 -6.54
N PRO A 261 4.22 -33.88 -6.07
CA PRO A 261 3.43 -33.39 -4.95
C PRO A 261 1.92 -33.53 -5.20
N GLU A 262 1.15 -33.83 -4.17
CA GLU A 262 -0.30 -33.92 -4.28
C GLU A 262 -0.90 -32.55 -4.61
N GLY A 263 -1.87 -32.51 -5.53
CA GLY A 263 -2.60 -31.30 -5.93
C GLY A 263 -2.66 -31.08 -7.43
N LYS A 264 -3.55 -30.19 -7.86
CA LYS A 264 -3.87 -29.91 -9.28
C LYS A 264 -2.66 -29.57 -10.18
N ASN A 265 -1.58 -29.05 -9.61
CA ASN A 265 -0.38 -28.60 -10.33
C ASN A 265 0.89 -29.39 -9.97
N GLY A 266 0.81 -30.47 -9.17
CA GLY A 266 1.98 -31.19 -8.66
C GLY A 266 2.89 -31.71 -9.77
N VAL A 267 2.32 -32.34 -10.80
CA VAL A 267 3.05 -32.86 -11.97
C VAL A 267 3.73 -31.71 -12.74
N LYS A 268 2.98 -30.65 -13.02
CA LYS A 268 3.50 -29.47 -13.76
C LYS A 268 4.65 -28.78 -12.99
N ASN A 269 4.54 -28.67 -11.69
CA ASN A 269 5.57 -28.06 -10.85
C ASN A 269 6.84 -28.94 -10.81
N LYS A 270 6.70 -30.26 -10.74
CA LYS A 270 7.83 -31.18 -10.85
C LYS A 270 8.53 -31.06 -12.19
N GLU A 271 7.80 -31.00 -13.31
CA GLU A 271 8.35 -30.82 -14.65
C GLU A 271 9.09 -29.48 -14.79
N LEU A 272 8.52 -28.38 -14.28
CA LEU A 272 9.17 -27.07 -14.27
C LEU A 272 10.47 -27.08 -13.47
N PHE A 273 10.48 -27.74 -12.32
CA PHE A 273 11.66 -27.85 -11.49
C PHE A 273 12.76 -28.70 -12.15
N LEU A 274 12.39 -29.78 -12.82
CA LEU A 274 13.35 -30.60 -13.60
C LEU A 274 13.92 -29.83 -14.80
N ARG A 275 13.10 -29.01 -15.49
CA ARG A 275 13.60 -28.13 -16.56
C ARG A 275 14.58 -27.09 -16.03
N PHE A 276 14.29 -26.50 -14.88
CA PHE A 276 15.19 -25.56 -14.22
C PHE A 276 16.53 -26.21 -13.90
N LEU A 277 16.55 -27.40 -13.27
CA LEU A 277 17.77 -28.12 -12.95
C LEU A 277 18.57 -28.52 -14.20
N ASN A 278 17.92 -28.95 -15.28
CA ASN A 278 18.57 -29.32 -16.55
C ASN A 278 19.10 -28.09 -17.31
N GLY A 279 18.69 -26.87 -16.97
CA GLY A 279 19.23 -25.63 -17.53
C GLY A 279 20.65 -25.30 -17.01
N PHE A 280 21.14 -26.00 -15.98
CA PHE A 280 22.48 -25.85 -15.43
C PHE A 280 23.46 -26.92 -15.92
N SER A 281 23.01 -27.92 -16.65
CA SER A 281 23.81 -28.95 -17.33
C SER A 281 23.96 -28.57 -18.79
#